data_8b953c75ee09580101717e331693cbb5
#
_entry.id   8b953c75ee09580101717e331693cbb5
#
_cell.length_a   1.000
_cell.length_b   1.000
_cell.length_c   1.000
_cell.angle_alpha   90.00
_cell.angle_beta   90.00
_cell.angle_gamma   90.00
#
_symmetry.space_group_name_H-M   'P 1'
#
loop_
_entity.id
_entity.type
_entity.pdbx_description
1 polymer ?
#
loop_
_entity_poly.entity_id
_entity_poly.type
_entity_poly.pdbx_seq_one_letter_code
_entity_poly.pdbx_strand_id
1 'polypeptide(L)'
;RITTVSRSYASEIRMPFYGEGLDGLLRARSKQLSGIVNGIDYNVYNPKTDKDIAVNYSVEDVIKAKAANKTALQKELGLEENPDAFMLGIVSRLTDQKGLDLVECVLDQICAEDVQLVVLGTGEGKYQDMFTYYSRKYPERVSANIFYSEALSHRIYASCDAFLMPSLFEPCGLSQLMSLRYGTLPIVRETGGLRDTVTPYNEVDGTGTGFSFTNYNAHEMLAIIRYAKKTYFNDRRAWNEMVLRAMKQDFSWDASAREYEKLYDGLIEEEARRKEAIRLQQAREAAEAALKEAEKALELAKRAEEKAIRKFSGIEDETEDERTETAEVEADKTPEAAPEPEEVTEVLETPEEAKEVVTKAKPEEKE
;
A
#
# COMPACT_ATOMS: atom_id res chain seq x y z
N ARG A 1 -5.34 10.91 -7.10
CA ARG A 1 -5.34 9.94 -5.99
C ARG A 1 -3.96 9.93 -5.31
N ILE A 2 -3.93 9.46 -4.07
CA ILE A 2 -2.71 9.23 -3.29
C ILE A 2 -2.73 7.74 -2.91
N THR A 3 -1.62 7.04 -3.12
CA THR A 3 -1.51 5.63 -2.74
C THR A 3 -0.38 5.41 -1.75
N THR A 4 -0.56 4.44 -0.87
CA THR A 4 0.48 3.88 -0.02
C THR A 4 0.41 2.35 -0.06
N VAL A 5 1.29 1.69 0.66
CA VAL A 5 1.58 0.27 0.47
C VAL A 5 0.83 -0.69 1.40
N SER A 6 -0.20 -0.21 2.11
CA SER A 6 -1.18 -1.06 2.81
C SER A 6 -2.38 -0.24 3.27
N ARG A 7 -3.52 -0.90 3.51
CA ARG A 7 -4.77 -0.24 3.94
C ARG A 7 -4.66 0.28 5.37
N SER A 8 -4.11 -0.52 6.26
CA SER A 8 -3.88 -0.13 7.66
C SER A 8 -2.89 1.02 7.75
N TYR A 9 -1.79 0.98 6.99
CA TYR A 9 -0.85 2.09 6.95
C TYR A 9 -1.45 3.38 6.39
N ALA A 10 -2.32 3.31 5.38
CA ALA A 10 -3.08 4.47 4.90
C ALA A 10 -3.93 5.11 6.01
N SER A 11 -4.36 4.35 6.99
CA SER A 11 -5.07 4.86 8.17
C SER A 11 -4.12 5.40 9.23
N GLU A 12 -3.00 4.72 9.47
CA GLU A 12 -1.99 5.09 10.46
C GLU A 12 -1.33 6.43 10.13
N ILE A 13 -0.92 6.67 8.87
CA ILE A 13 -0.26 7.93 8.45
C ILE A 13 -1.14 9.17 8.54
N ARG A 14 -2.43 9.02 8.82
CA ARG A 14 -3.34 10.13 9.14
C ARG A 14 -3.27 10.53 10.62
N MET A 15 -2.52 9.80 11.44
CA MET A 15 -2.31 10.09 12.86
C MET A 15 -0.97 10.83 13.04
N PRO A 16 -0.86 11.75 14.02
CA PRO A 16 0.36 12.53 14.23
C PRO A 16 1.62 11.70 14.40
N PHE A 17 1.53 10.55 15.09
CA PHE A 17 2.68 9.68 15.37
C PHE A 17 3.27 9.05 14.10
N TYR A 18 2.43 8.65 13.12
CA TYR A 18 2.88 7.96 11.91
C TYR A 18 2.96 8.88 10.68
N GLY A 19 2.42 10.09 10.78
CA GLY A 19 2.24 10.97 9.63
C GLY A 19 3.46 11.83 9.31
N GLU A 20 4.50 11.84 10.14
CA GLU A 20 5.76 12.59 9.93
C GLU A 20 5.50 14.07 9.54
N GLY A 21 4.52 14.70 10.18
CA GLY A 21 4.09 16.08 9.90
C GLY A 21 3.17 16.25 8.69
N LEU A 22 2.86 15.18 7.96
CA LEU A 22 1.91 15.19 6.83
C LEU A 22 0.50 14.72 7.21
N ASP A 23 0.28 14.32 8.47
CA ASP A 23 -0.98 13.77 8.95
C ASP A 23 -2.19 14.69 8.71
N GLY A 24 -2.02 16.00 8.87
CA GLY A 24 -3.06 17.01 8.58
C GLY A 24 -3.48 17.01 7.11
N LEU A 25 -2.52 17.00 6.19
CA LEU A 25 -2.76 16.92 4.75
C LEU A 25 -3.43 15.58 4.38
N LEU A 26 -2.93 14.48 4.91
CA LEU A 26 -3.45 13.13 4.62
C LEU A 26 -4.86 12.95 5.18
N ARG A 27 -5.20 13.55 6.32
CA ARG A 27 -6.58 13.62 6.83
C ARG A 27 -7.49 14.41 5.89
N ALA A 28 -7.06 15.59 5.45
CA ALA A 28 -7.83 16.42 4.52
C ALA A 28 -8.07 15.72 3.17
N ARG A 29 -7.12 14.90 2.73
CA ARG A 29 -7.18 14.15 1.48
C ARG A 29 -7.60 12.67 1.67
N SER A 30 -8.16 12.30 2.82
CA SER A 30 -8.48 10.90 3.18
C SER A 30 -9.34 10.16 2.16
N LYS A 31 -10.29 10.85 1.49
CA LYS A 31 -11.12 10.26 0.40
C LYS A 31 -10.32 9.93 -0.88
N GLN A 32 -9.12 10.47 -1.00
CA GLN A 32 -8.23 10.28 -2.15
C GLN A 32 -7.06 9.36 -1.82
N LEU A 33 -6.89 9.00 -0.54
CA LEU A 33 -5.83 8.13 -0.05
C LEU A 33 -6.33 6.68 -0.02
N SER A 34 -5.56 5.78 -0.60
CA SER A 34 -5.81 4.33 -0.59
C SER A 34 -4.52 3.56 -0.34
N GLY A 35 -4.63 2.36 0.21
CA GLY A 35 -3.52 1.46 0.42
C GLY A 35 -3.66 0.22 -0.46
N ILE A 36 -2.59 -0.12 -1.18
CA ILE A 36 -2.47 -1.32 -1.99
C ILE A 36 -1.23 -2.07 -1.53
N VAL A 37 -1.39 -3.30 -1.06
CA VAL A 37 -0.28 -4.14 -0.58
C VAL A 37 0.64 -4.49 -1.75
N ASN A 38 1.96 -4.37 -1.55
CA ASN A 38 2.94 -4.80 -2.54
C ASN A 38 2.91 -6.32 -2.72
N GLY A 39 3.27 -6.78 -3.92
CA GLY A 39 3.53 -8.18 -4.17
C GLY A 39 4.98 -8.58 -3.88
N ILE A 40 5.25 -9.87 -3.99
CA ILE A 40 6.59 -10.46 -4.08
C ILE A 40 6.76 -11.17 -5.42
N ASP A 41 7.99 -11.28 -5.90
CA ASP A 41 8.30 -12.00 -7.14
C ASP A 41 8.25 -13.52 -6.91
N TYR A 42 7.25 -14.18 -7.48
CA TYR A 42 7.07 -15.62 -7.39
C TYR A 42 8.02 -16.43 -8.28
N ASN A 43 8.85 -15.79 -9.13
CA ASN A 43 9.95 -16.45 -9.81
C ASN A 43 11.17 -16.58 -8.90
N VAL A 44 11.38 -15.59 -8.02
CA VAL A 44 12.46 -15.54 -7.03
C VAL A 44 12.06 -16.32 -5.76
N TYR A 45 10.91 -15.95 -5.17
CA TYR A 45 10.42 -16.56 -3.92
C TYR A 45 9.47 -17.73 -4.22
N ASN A 46 10.04 -18.85 -4.63
CA ASN A 46 9.28 -20.05 -4.98
C ASN A 46 9.95 -21.32 -4.42
N PRO A 47 9.46 -21.88 -3.31
CA PRO A 47 10.10 -23.04 -2.69
C PRO A 47 10.20 -24.28 -3.60
N LYS A 48 9.38 -24.35 -4.68
CA LYS A 48 9.43 -25.43 -5.65
C LYS A 48 10.66 -25.38 -6.56
N THR A 49 11.20 -24.21 -6.83
CA THR A 49 12.29 -23.98 -7.81
C THR A 49 13.47 -23.21 -7.23
N ASP A 50 13.43 -22.87 -5.95
CA ASP A 50 14.47 -22.12 -5.25
C ASP A 50 15.77 -22.93 -5.19
N LYS A 51 16.85 -22.33 -5.65
CA LYS A 51 18.19 -22.96 -5.73
C LYS A 51 18.96 -22.85 -4.41
N ASP A 52 18.54 -21.98 -3.52
CA ASP A 52 19.24 -21.65 -2.28
C ASP A 52 18.80 -22.51 -1.10
N ILE A 53 17.70 -23.27 -1.22
CA ILE A 53 17.21 -24.16 -0.17
C ILE A 53 17.70 -25.60 -0.36
N ALA A 54 17.81 -26.34 0.74
CA ALA A 54 18.37 -27.70 0.71
C ALA A 54 17.43 -28.70 0.01
N VAL A 55 16.11 -28.57 0.23
CA VAL A 55 15.08 -29.43 -0.37
C VAL A 55 13.97 -28.54 -0.90
N ASN A 56 13.69 -28.63 -2.19
CA ASN A 56 12.56 -27.94 -2.82
C ASN A 56 11.24 -28.62 -2.43
N TYR A 57 10.16 -27.83 -2.38
CA TYR A 57 8.84 -28.31 -2.01
C TYR A 57 7.71 -27.47 -2.56
N SER A 58 6.53 -28.07 -2.55
CA SER A 58 5.25 -27.43 -2.86
C SER A 58 4.33 -27.51 -1.64
N VAL A 59 3.08 -27.08 -1.78
CA VAL A 59 2.06 -27.17 -0.72
C VAL A 59 1.81 -28.63 -0.31
N GLU A 60 1.97 -29.59 -1.23
CA GLU A 60 1.65 -31.01 -1.02
C GLU A 60 2.65 -31.70 -0.07
N ASP A 61 3.91 -31.27 -0.08
CA ASP A 61 5.00 -31.93 0.64
C ASP A 61 5.74 -31.04 1.65
N VAL A 62 5.26 -29.79 1.85
CA VAL A 62 5.89 -28.76 2.70
C VAL A 62 6.24 -29.26 4.11
N ILE A 63 5.34 -30.00 4.76
CA ILE A 63 5.52 -30.41 6.16
C ILE A 63 6.77 -31.30 6.32
N LYS A 64 6.99 -32.22 5.38
CA LYS A 64 8.15 -33.10 5.38
C LYS A 64 9.42 -32.36 4.95
N ALA A 65 9.31 -31.54 3.91
CA ALA A 65 10.45 -30.83 3.35
C ALA A 65 11.00 -29.75 4.29
N LYS A 66 10.15 -29.07 5.05
CA LYS A 66 10.59 -28.08 6.05
C LYS A 66 11.45 -28.71 7.14
N ALA A 67 11.16 -29.93 7.59
CA ALA A 67 11.99 -30.64 8.56
C ALA A 67 13.40 -30.89 8.00
N ALA A 68 13.52 -31.30 6.74
CA ALA A 68 14.82 -31.52 6.08
C ALA A 68 15.59 -30.18 5.89
N ASN A 69 14.91 -29.10 5.48
CA ASN A 69 15.51 -27.77 5.37
C ASN A 69 15.97 -27.25 6.74
N LYS A 70 15.19 -27.46 7.81
CA LYS A 70 15.55 -27.10 9.18
C LYS A 70 16.85 -27.80 9.61
N THR A 71 16.94 -29.11 9.45
CA THR A 71 18.14 -29.87 9.81
C THR A 71 19.36 -29.40 9.00
N ALA A 72 19.19 -29.10 7.72
CA ALA A 72 20.27 -28.55 6.90
C ALA A 72 20.75 -27.19 7.40
N LEU A 73 19.83 -26.29 7.77
CA LEU A 73 20.15 -24.98 8.31
C LEU A 73 20.81 -25.07 9.71
N GLN A 74 20.31 -25.97 10.57
CA GLN A 74 20.92 -26.21 11.90
C GLN A 74 22.38 -26.62 11.75
N LYS A 75 22.67 -27.56 10.87
CA LYS A 75 24.03 -28.00 10.58
C LYS A 75 24.90 -26.88 10.01
N GLU A 76 24.38 -26.10 9.05
CA GLU A 76 25.10 -24.97 8.43
C GLU A 76 25.50 -23.93 9.47
N LEU A 77 24.58 -23.61 10.39
CA LEU A 77 24.75 -22.56 11.39
C LEU A 77 25.35 -23.03 12.72
N GLY A 78 25.70 -24.32 12.85
CA GLY A 78 26.24 -24.90 14.07
C GLY A 78 25.26 -24.94 15.25
N LEU A 79 23.96 -24.96 14.97
CA LEU A 79 22.92 -25.17 15.97
C LEU A 79 22.77 -26.66 16.31
N GLU A 80 22.12 -26.97 17.44
CA GLU A 80 21.73 -28.33 17.75
C GLU A 80 20.84 -28.92 16.63
N GLU A 81 21.27 -30.06 16.06
CA GLU A 81 20.50 -30.75 15.02
C GLU A 81 19.29 -31.46 15.63
N ASN A 82 18.18 -30.75 15.75
CA ASN A 82 16.92 -31.23 16.29
C ASN A 82 15.75 -30.79 15.36
N PRO A 83 15.22 -31.68 14.52
CA PRO A 83 14.13 -31.35 13.59
C PRO A 83 12.83 -30.96 14.31
N ASP A 84 12.65 -31.34 15.57
CA ASP A 84 11.48 -31.03 16.37
C ASP A 84 11.61 -29.71 17.14
N ALA A 85 12.81 -29.12 17.25
CA ALA A 85 12.99 -27.84 17.89
C ALA A 85 12.11 -26.75 17.24
N PHE A 86 11.51 -25.86 18.06
CA PHE A 86 10.79 -24.70 17.55
C PHE A 86 11.80 -23.66 17.09
N MET A 87 11.90 -23.44 15.78
CA MET A 87 12.85 -22.50 15.18
C MET A 87 12.17 -21.19 14.81
N LEU A 88 12.68 -20.08 15.38
CA LEU A 88 12.21 -18.73 15.17
C LEU A 88 13.21 -17.94 14.30
N GLY A 89 12.76 -17.34 13.21
CA GLY A 89 13.59 -16.55 12.30
C GLY A 89 13.35 -15.06 12.42
N ILE A 90 14.41 -14.25 12.29
CA ILE A 90 14.38 -12.80 12.10
C ILE A 90 15.27 -12.46 10.92
N VAL A 91 14.71 -11.86 9.87
CA VAL A 91 15.47 -11.34 8.71
C VAL A 91 15.07 -9.90 8.49
N SER A 92 15.92 -8.95 8.87
CA SER A 92 15.59 -7.52 8.77
C SER A 92 16.81 -6.62 8.91
N ARG A 93 16.62 -5.34 8.65
CA ARG A 93 17.55 -4.32 9.17
C ARG A 93 17.45 -4.31 10.70
N LEU A 94 18.57 -4.29 11.39
CA LEU A 94 18.62 -4.30 12.85
C LEU A 94 18.49 -2.87 13.40
N THR A 95 17.26 -2.36 13.48
CA THR A 95 16.94 -0.99 13.88
C THR A 95 15.78 -0.94 14.87
N ASP A 96 15.61 0.17 15.58
CA ASP A 96 14.49 0.41 16.51
C ASP A 96 13.11 0.22 15.83
N GLN A 97 13.00 0.64 14.56
CA GLN A 97 11.76 0.44 13.78
C GLN A 97 11.30 -1.01 13.77
N LYS A 98 12.21 -1.97 13.81
CA LYS A 98 11.89 -3.39 13.74
C LYS A 98 11.50 -4.02 15.10
N GLY A 99 11.41 -3.20 16.15
CA GLY A 99 10.97 -3.64 17.48
C GLY A 99 11.95 -4.56 18.19
N LEU A 100 13.24 -4.40 17.90
CA LEU A 100 14.28 -5.25 18.47
C LEU A 100 14.55 -4.94 19.93
N ASP A 101 14.15 -3.78 20.43
CA ASP A 101 14.09 -3.42 21.85
C ASP A 101 13.09 -4.31 22.62
N LEU A 102 11.97 -4.69 22.01
CA LEU A 102 11.06 -5.67 22.60
C LEU A 102 11.71 -7.06 22.68
N VAL A 103 12.47 -7.43 21.64
CA VAL A 103 13.21 -8.70 21.63
C VAL A 103 14.28 -8.68 22.73
N GLU A 104 15.08 -7.60 22.83
CA GLU A 104 16.11 -7.42 23.85
C GLU A 104 15.55 -7.65 25.26
N CYS A 105 14.40 -7.04 25.56
CA CYS A 105 13.75 -7.11 26.87
C CYS A 105 13.45 -8.54 27.33
N VAL A 106 13.16 -9.47 26.42
CA VAL A 106 12.73 -10.85 26.74
C VAL A 106 13.62 -11.94 26.14
N LEU A 107 14.76 -11.58 25.58
CA LEU A 107 15.62 -12.51 24.81
C LEU A 107 16.15 -13.66 25.71
N ASP A 108 16.54 -13.40 26.95
CA ASP A 108 16.91 -14.44 27.91
C ASP A 108 15.76 -15.44 28.15
N GLN A 109 14.52 -14.95 28.19
CA GLN A 109 13.35 -15.80 28.40
C GLN A 109 13.07 -16.66 27.14
N ILE A 110 13.21 -16.09 25.94
CA ILE A 110 13.08 -16.84 24.69
C ILE A 110 14.15 -17.94 24.62
N CYS A 111 15.41 -17.62 24.92
CA CYS A 111 16.51 -18.58 24.88
C CYS A 111 16.45 -19.66 25.98
N ALA A 112 15.78 -19.38 27.10
CA ALA A 112 15.58 -20.36 28.17
C ALA A 112 14.52 -21.43 27.83
N GLU A 113 13.72 -21.20 26.79
CA GLU A 113 12.60 -22.06 26.42
C GLU A 113 12.92 -22.80 25.12
N ASP A 114 13.44 -23.95 25.07
CA ASP A 114 13.65 -24.80 23.87
C ASP A 114 13.24 -24.17 22.51
N VAL A 115 13.79 -23.00 22.24
CA VAL A 115 13.59 -22.21 21.02
C VAL A 115 14.95 -22.02 20.37
N GLN A 116 15.06 -22.35 19.11
CA GLN A 116 16.20 -21.93 18.30
C GLN A 116 15.89 -20.61 17.64
N LEU A 117 16.78 -19.63 17.74
CA LEU A 117 16.64 -18.30 17.16
C LEU A 117 17.72 -18.10 16.08
N VAL A 118 17.27 -17.82 14.86
CA VAL A 118 18.15 -17.48 13.74
C VAL A 118 17.91 -16.04 13.33
N VAL A 119 18.96 -15.21 13.42
CA VAL A 119 18.91 -13.80 13.05
C VAL A 119 19.82 -13.56 11.86
N LEU A 120 19.29 -12.85 10.85
CA LEU A 120 20.05 -12.38 9.69
C LEU A 120 19.78 -10.89 9.48
N GLY A 121 20.82 -10.09 9.45
CA GLY A 121 20.71 -8.66 9.12
C GLY A 121 21.86 -7.82 9.64
N THR A 122 21.84 -6.55 9.24
CA THR A 122 22.77 -5.52 9.70
C THR A 122 22.01 -4.27 10.12
N GLY A 123 22.64 -3.41 10.92
CA GLY A 123 22.00 -2.17 11.36
C GLY A 123 22.73 -1.49 12.51
N GLU A 124 21.99 -1.10 13.53
CA GLU A 124 22.54 -0.41 14.70
C GLU A 124 23.44 -1.33 15.54
N GLY A 125 24.61 -0.80 15.95
CA GLY A 125 25.62 -1.55 16.69
C GLY A 125 25.05 -2.24 17.93
N LYS A 126 24.17 -1.56 18.68
CA LYS A 126 23.56 -2.12 19.89
C LYS A 126 22.86 -3.47 19.67
N TYR A 127 22.13 -3.61 18.54
CA TYR A 127 21.44 -4.85 18.20
C TYR A 127 22.37 -5.91 17.62
N GLN A 128 23.37 -5.49 16.83
CA GLN A 128 24.41 -6.40 16.35
C GLN A 128 25.20 -7.01 17.51
N ASP A 129 25.57 -6.19 18.48
CA ASP A 129 26.30 -6.63 19.69
C ASP A 129 25.42 -7.52 20.57
N MET A 130 24.17 -7.15 20.77
CA MET A 130 23.18 -7.95 21.51
C MET A 130 23.08 -9.36 20.93
N PHE A 131 22.76 -9.51 19.63
CA PHE A 131 22.61 -10.83 19.02
C PHE A 131 23.93 -11.62 18.99
N THR A 132 25.04 -10.94 18.78
CA THR A 132 26.38 -11.55 18.87
C THR A 132 26.68 -12.06 20.28
N TYR A 133 26.31 -11.32 21.31
CA TYR A 133 26.43 -11.75 22.70
C TYR A 133 25.59 -13.00 22.97
N TYR A 134 24.34 -13.02 22.55
CA TYR A 134 23.43 -14.14 22.78
C TYR A 134 23.83 -15.39 21.99
N SER A 135 24.37 -15.27 20.79
CA SER A 135 24.91 -16.40 20.04
C SER A 135 26.13 -17.06 20.72
N ARG A 136 26.93 -16.27 21.44
CA ARG A 136 28.02 -16.81 22.26
C ARG A 136 27.53 -17.44 23.57
N LYS A 137 26.47 -16.85 24.15
CA LYS A 137 25.87 -17.32 25.41
C LYS A 137 25.09 -18.62 25.21
N TYR A 138 24.45 -18.80 24.04
CA TYR A 138 23.62 -19.96 23.68
C TYR A 138 24.01 -20.51 22.29
N PRO A 139 25.23 -21.03 22.11
CA PRO A 139 25.77 -21.33 20.78
C PRO A 139 25.00 -22.40 20.00
N GLU A 140 24.31 -23.34 20.70
CA GLU A 140 23.50 -24.37 20.07
C GLU A 140 22.06 -23.96 19.78
N ARG A 141 21.64 -22.76 20.25
CA ARG A 141 20.26 -22.27 20.18
C ARG A 141 20.13 -20.93 19.43
N VAL A 142 21.16 -20.11 19.40
CA VAL A 142 21.09 -18.78 18.79
C VAL A 142 22.18 -18.66 17.73
N SER A 143 21.78 -18.35 16.50
CA SER A 143 22.68 -18.00 15.41
C SER A 143 22.47 -16.54 15.00
N ALA A 144 23.51 -15.71 15.17
CA ALA A 144 23.53 -14.32 14.78
C ALA A 144 24.36 -14.13 13.51
N ASN A 145 23.71 -13.87 12.39
CA ASN A 145 24.30 -13.67 11.09
C ASN A 145 24.29 -12.17 10.75
N ILE A 146 25.36 -11.47 11.18
CA ILE A 146 25.44 -10.00 11.10
C ILE A 146 26.04 -9.59 9.76
N PHE A 147 25.34 -9.92 8.69
CA PHE A 147 25.68 -9.56 7.30
C PHE A 147 24.43 -9.63 6.43
N TYR A 148 24.53 -9.16 5.19
CA TYR A 148 23.47 -9.34 4.17
C TYR A 148 23.74 -10.64 3.38
N SER A 149 22.70 -11.46 3.26
CA SER A 149 22.74 -12.64 2.40
C SER A 149 21.32 -13.01 1.96
N GLU A 150 21.05 -12.84 0.68
CA GLU A 150 19.77 -13.24 0.08
C GLU A 150 19.61 -14.78 0.17
N ALA A 151 20.62 -15.53 -0.21
CA ALA A 151 20.61 -17.00 -0.15
C ALA A 151 20.32 -17.54 1.27
N LEU A 152 20.92 -16.94 2.32
CA LEU A 152 20.63 -17.34 3.69
C LEU A 152 19.21 -16.95 4.11
N SER A 153 18.67 -15.82 3.61
CA SER A 153 17.28 -15.47 3.90
C SER A 153 16.28 -16.48 3.36
N HIS A 154 16.49 -16.99 2.15
CA HIS A 154 15.68 -18.07 1.56
C HIS A 154 15.73 -19.35 2.42
N ARG A 155 16.94 -19.75 2.89
CA ARG A 155 17.09 -20.89 3.78
C ARG A 155 16.37 -20.69 5.10
N ILE A 156 16.42 -19.48 5.68
CA ILE A 156 15.68 -19.13 6.90
C ILE A 156 14.16 -19.25 6.68
N TYR A 157 13.62 -18.66 5.59
CA TYR A 157 12.20 -18.81 5.26
C TYR A 157 11.80 -20.28 5.04
N ALA A 158 12.64 -21.08 4.42
CA ALA A 158 12.33 -22.50 4.17
C ALA A 158 12.42 -23.37 5.43
N SER A 159 13.22 -22.99 6.42
CA SER A 159 13.58 -23.83 7.58
C SER A 159 12.83 -23.49 8.86
N CYS A 160 12.63 -22.20 9.16
CA CYS A 160 12.01 -21.78 10.40
C CYS A 160 10.54 -22.22 10.49
N ASP A 161 10.06 -22.46 11.71
CA ASP A 161 8.64 -22.73 11.98
C ASP A 161 7.87 -21.41 12.05
N ALA A 162 8.44 -20.41 12.72
CA ALA A 162 7.85 -19.10 12.85
C ALA A 162 8.83 -17.97 12.45
N PHE A 163 8.28 -16.83 12.10
CA PHE A 163 9.02 -15.65 11.64
C PHE A 163 8.59 -14.41 12.44
N LEU A 164 9.50 -13.81 13.19
CA LEU A 164 9.18 -12.74 14.12
C LEU A 164 9.34 -11.35 13.51
N MET A 165 8.29 -10.54 13.54
CA MET A 165 8.27 -9.14 13.10
C MET A 165 7.54 -8.25 14.12
N PRO A 166 8.17 -7.84 15.22
CA PRO A 166 7.54 -7.03 16.26
C PRO A 166 7.59 -5.53 15.97
N SER A 167 7.52 -5.13 14.73
CA SER A 167 7.80 -3.79 14.24
C SER A 167 7.01 -2.69 14.94
N LEU A 168 7.66 -1.58 15.27
CA LEU A 168 7.02 -0.37 15.78
C LEU A 168 6.06 0.22 14.74
N PHE A 169 6.47 0.23 13.49
CA PHE A 169 5.62 0.49 12.34
C PHE A 169 6.15 -0.27 11.12
N GLU A 170 5.26 -0.71 10.24
CA GLU A 170 5.62 -1.46 9.04
C GLU A 170 4.68 -1.09 7.90
N PRO A 171 5.09 -0.20 6.98
CA PRO A 171 4.22 0.27 5.90
C PRO A 171 3.59 -0.84 5.08
N CYS A 172 4.37 -1.82 4.64
CA CYS A 172 3.93 -3.01 3.95
C CYS A 172 4.43 -4.28 4.64
N GLY A 173 5.74 -4.35 4.83
CA GLY A 173 6.43 -5.60 5.08
C GLY A 173 6.47 -6.50 3.83
N LEU A 174 7.63 -7.08 3.57
CA LEU A 174 7.77 -8.09 2.50
C LEU A 174 8.20 -9.43 3.10
N SER A 175 8.99 -9.41 4.17
CA SER A 175 9.51 -10.63 4.79
C SER A 175 8.42 -11.56 5.31
N GLN A 176 7.29 -11.04 5.82
CA GLN A 176 6.15 -11.89 6.19
C GLN A 176 5.47 -12.50 4.97
N LEU A 177 5.43 -11.79 3.82
CA LEU A 177 4.89 -12.36 2.59
C LEU A 177 5.75 -13.51 2.07
N MET A 178 7.08 -13.32 2.13
CA MET A 178 8.05 -14.35 1.81
C MET A 178 7.93 -15.53 2.77
N SER A 179 7.84 -15.27 4.07
CA SER A 179 7.70 -16.34 5.08
C SER A 179 6.40 -17.14 4.88
N LEU A 180 5.28 -16.48 4.62
CA LEU A 180 4.00 -17.14 4.29
C LEU A 180 4.13 -18.02 3.04
N ARG A 181 4.80 -17.51 2.00
CA ARG A 181 5.05 -18.26 0.75
C ARG A 181 5.85 -19.53 0.97
N TYR A 182 6.77 -19.53 1.95
CA TYR A 182 7.59 -20.70 2.33
C TYR A 182 6.97 -21.53 3.47
N GLY A 183 5.74 -21.20 3.90
CA GLY A 183 5.06 -21.94 4.96
C GLY A 183 5.66 -21.72 6.36
N THR A 184 6.38 -20.65 6.56
CA THR A 184 6.86 -20.19 7.87
C THR A 184 5.88 -19.19 8.43
N LEU A 185 5.28 -19.49 9.60
CA LEU A 185 4.17 -18.72 10.13
C LEU A 185 4.64 -17.42 10.79
N PRO A 186 4.17 -16.23 10.35
CA PRO A 186 4.57 -14.97 10.96
C PRO A 186 4.01 -14.82 12.37
N ILE A 187 4.84 -14.25 13.26
CA ILE A 187 4.44 -13.71 14.56
C ILE A 187 4.68 -12.21 14.48
N VAL A 188 3.62 -11.40 14.43
CA VAL A 188 3.73 -9.98 14.08
C VAL A 188 3.04 -9.06 15.08
N ARG A 189 3.48 -7.81 15.17
CA ARG A 189 2.64 -6.76 15.75
C ARG A 189 1.62 -6.27 14.73
N GLU A 190 0.40 -5.98 15.20
CA GLU A 190 -0.70 -5.51 14.36
C GLU A 190 -0.50 -4.05 13.96
N THR A 191 0.35 -3.81 12.96
CA THR A 191 0.61 -2.48 12.38
C THR A 191 0.77 -2.55 10.88
N GLY A 192 0.31 -1.53 10.18
CA GLY A 192 0.45 -1.37 8.72
C GLY A 192 0.15 -2.63 7.93
N GLY A 193 1.07 -2.98 7.02
CA GLY A 193 0.92 -4.14 6.16
C GLY A 193 0.95 -5.49 6.90
N LEU A 194 1.55 -5.57 8.08
CA LEU A 194 1.52 -6.80 8.88
C LEU A 194 0.09 -7.15 9.30
N ARG A 195 -0.69 -6.15 9.74
CA ARG A 195 -2.10 -6.31 10.07
C ARG A 195 -2.95 -6.72 8.87
N ASP A 196 -2.61 -6.21 7.68
CA ASP A 196 -3.38 -6.47 6.46
C ASP A 196 -3.09 -7.84 5.84
N THR A 197 -1.95 -8.45 6.15
CA THR A 197 -1.46 -9.66 5.46
C THR A 197 -1.37 -10.90 6.34
N VAL A 198 -1.38 -10.74 7.66
CA VAL A 198 -1.34 -11.86 8.62
C VAL A 198 -2.67 -11.95 9.37
N THR A 199 -3.40 -13.01 9.13
CA THR A 199 -4.62 -13.32 9.90
C THR A 199 -4.24 -14.09 11.14
N PRO A 200 -4.54 -13.59 12.37
CA PRO A 200 -4.19 -14.29 13.59
C PRO A 200 -4.92 -15.64 13.71
N TYR A 201 -4.22 -16.62 14.27
CA TYR A 201 -4.80 -17.93 14.54
C TYR A 201 -5.92 -17.84 15.55
N ASN A 202 -7.05 -18.43 15.21
CA ASN A 202 -8.20 -18.60 16.08
C ASN A 202 -8.42 -20.11 16.36
N GLU A 203 -8.20 -20.53 17.61
CA GLU A 203 -8.30 -21.94 18.00
C GLU A 203 -9.75 -22.48 18.00
N VAL A 204 -10.77 -21.58 18.01
CA VAL A 204 -12.18 -21.99 18.04
C VAL A 204 -12.66 -22.46 16.67
N ASP A 205 -12.31 -21.73 15.61
CA ASP A 205 -12.74 -22.04 14.24
C ASP A 205 -11.61 -22.60 13.37
N GLY A 206 -10.39 -22.67 13.91
CA GLY A 206 -9.21 -23.18 13.24
C GLY A 206 -8.70 -22.30 12.10
N THR A 207 -9.15 -21.04 11.99
CA THR A 207 -8.70 -20.11 10.95
C THR A 207 -7.36 -19.46 11.31
N GLY A 208 -6.79 -18.71 10.36
CA GLY A 208 -5.55 -17.97 10.57
C GLY A 208 -4.39 -18.42 9.69
N THR A 209 -3.38 -17.56 9.57
CA THR A 209 -2.16 -17.77 8.77
C THR A 209 -0.89 -17.42 9.53
N GLY A 210 -1.02 -17.04 10.81
CA GLY A 210 0.06 -16.67 11.69
C GLY A 210 -0.46 -16.25 13.05
N PHE A 211 0.32 -15.48 13.77
CA PHE A 211 0.02 -15.02 15.12
C PHE A 211 0.24 -13.52 15.22
N SER A 212 -0.52 -12.83 16.06
CA SER A 212 -0.35 -11.38 16.22
C SER A 212 -0.52 -10.93 17.67
N PHE A 213 0.05 -9.77 17.97
CA PHE A 213 -0.16 -9.01 19.20
C PHE A 213 -0.38 -7.54 18.89
N THR A 214 -1.13 -6.84 19.73
CA THR A 214 -1.61 -5.49 19.42
C THR A 214 -0.68 -4.40 19.97
N ASN A 215 -0.34 -4.47 21.27
CA ASN A 215 0.40 -3.42 21.92
C ASN A 215 1.91 -3.53 21.63
N TYR A 216 2.61 -2.40 21.56
CA TYR A 216 4.08 -2.39 21.50
C TYR A 216 4.64 -2.74 22.87
N ASN A 217 4.64 -4.05 23.19
CA ASN A 217 4.97 -4.58 24.52
C ASN A 217 5.69 -5.93 24.44
N ALA A 218 6.87 -6.02 25.06
CA ALA A 218 7.73 -7.20 25.02
C ALA A 218 7.07 -8.45 25.65
N HIS A 219 6.32 -8.30 26.73
CA HIS A 219 5.68 -9.45 27.41
C HIS A 219 4.46 -9.95 26.63
N GLU A 220 3.73 -9.07 25.93
CA GLU A 220 2.66 -9.48 25.03
C GLU A 220 3.24 -10.26 23.83
N MET A 221 4.33 -9.76 23.23
CA MET A 221 5.09 -10.47 22.22
C MET A 221 5.53 -11.86 22.70
N LEU A 222 6.13 -11.93 23.89
CA LEU A 222 6.58 -13.22 24.48
C LEU A 222 5.41 -14.17 24.71
N ALA A 223 4.27 -13.67 25.19
CA ALA A 223 3.07 -14.50 25.38
C ALA A 223 2.60 -15.10 24.05
N ILE A 224 2.65 -14.35 22.95
CA ILE A 224 2.29 -14.84 21.62
C ILE A 224 3.33 -15.82 21.07
N ILE A 225 4.62 -15.60 21.29
CA ILE A 225 5.66 -16.60 20.96
C ILE A 225 5.39 -17.92 21.68
N ARG A 226 5.06 -17.87 22.98
CA ARG A 226 4.70 -19.03 23.78
C ARG A 226 3.43 -19.73 23.30
N TYR A 227 2.43 -18.94 22.89
CA TYR A 227 1.19 -19.48 22.32
C TYR A 227 1.45 -20.19 20.97
N ALA A 228 2.23 -19.59 20.08
CA ALA A 228 2.65 -20.20 18.85
C ALA A 228 3.42 -21.51 19.08
N LYS A 229 4.41 -21.50 19.99
CA LYS A 229 5.16 -22.68 20.41
C LYS A 229 4.27 -23.78 20.99
N LYS A 230 3.32 -23.41 21.87
CA LYS A 230 2.33 -24.34 22.43
C LYS A 230 1.50 -24.99 21.32
N THR A 231 1.01 -24.22 20.36
CA THR A 231 0.26 -24.73 19.20
C THR A 231 1.12 -25.68 18.37
N TYR A 232 2.38 -25.33 18.12
CA TYR A 232 3.34 -26.15 17.39
C TYR A 232 3.54 -27.54 18.00
N PHE A 233 3.70 -27.64 19.34
CA PHE A 233 3.93 -28.91 20.03
C PHE A 233 2.65 -29.67 20.34
N ASN A 234 1.58 -28.98 20.73
CA ASN A 234 0.40 -29.62 21.28
C ASN A 234 -0.72 -29.82 20.26
N ASP A 235 -0.73 -29.05 19.16
CA ASP A 235 -1.70 -29.20 18.09
C ASP A 235 -1.02 -29.10 16.71
N ARG A 236 -0.24 -30.11 16.41
CA ARG A 236 0.49 -30.21 15.14
C ARG A 236 -0.44 -30.21 13.92
N ARG A 237 -1.67 -30.70 14.09
CA ARG A 237 -2.66 -30.69 13.00
C ARG A 237 -3.07 -29.25 12.66
N ALA A 238 -3.48 -28.47 13.65
CA ALA A 238 -3.84 -27.05 13.44
C ALA A 238 -2.65 -26.25 12.89
N TRP A 239 -1.45 -26.50 13.42
CA TRP A 239 -0.22 -25.90 12.88
C TRP A 239 -0.03 -26.19 11.39
N ASN A 240 -0.10 -27.45 11.00
CA ASN A 240 0.07 -27.87 9.61
C ASN A 240 -1.01 -27.27 8.70
N GLU A 241 -2.25 -27.23 9.15
CA GLU A 241 -3.36 -26.59 8.42
C GLU A 241 -3.13 -25.07 8.22
N MET A 242 -2.55 -24.35 9.22
CA MET A 242 -2.14 -22.97 9.06
C MET A 242 -1.03 -22.81 8.01
N VAL A 243 -0.01 -23.66 8.03
CA VAL A 243 1.08 -23.69 7.04
C VAL A 243 0.51 -23.82 5.63
N LEU A 244 -0.40 -24.76 5.41
CA LEU A 244 -1.04 -24.97 4.11
C LEU A 244 -1.88 -23.76 3.66
N ARG A 245 -2.59 -23.09 4.59
CA ARG A 245 -3.34 -21.87 4.29
C ARG A 245 -2.42 -20.70 3.96
N ALA A 246 -1.34 -20.53 4.72
CA ALA A 246 -0.34 -19.50 4.49
C ALA A 246 0.24 -19.58 3.07
N MET A 247 0.68 -20.77 2.65
CA MET A 247 1.25 -20.97 1.32
C MET A 247 0.26 -20.81 0.16
N LYS A 248 -1.05 -20.91 0.42
CA LYS A 248 -2.09 -20.75 -0.60
C LYS A 248 -2.51 -19.29 -0.80
N GLN A 249 -2.06 -18.37 0.04
CA GLN A 249 -2.33 -16.94 -0.15
C GLN A 249 -1.61 -16.43 -1.41
N ASP A 250 -2.29 -15.53 -2.14
CA ASP A 250 -1.71 -14.89 -3.33
C ASP A 250 -1.22 -13.48 -2.98
N PHE A 251 0.08 -13.36 -2.79
CA PHE A 251 0.80 -12.11 -2.65
C PHE A 251 1.74 -11.86 -3.84
N SER A 252 1.37 -12.31 -5.04
CA SER A 252 2.11 -12.01 -6.26
C SER A 252 1.98 -10.54 -6.66
N TRP A 253 2.93 -10.06 -7.46
CA TRP A 253 2.81 -8.76 -8.11
C TRP A 253 1.59 -8.67 -9.02
N ASP A 254 1.16 -9.79 -9.62
CA ASP A 254 -0.07 -9.82 -10.43
C ASP A 254 -1.31 -9.50 -9.59
N ALA A 255 -1.37 -9.97 -8.35
CA ALA A 255 -2.46 -9.63 -7.43
C ALA A 255 -2.47 -8.13 -7.10
N SER A 256 -1.31 -7.54 -6.82
CA SER A 256 -1.18 -6.10 -6.59
C SER A 256 -1.50 -5.28 -7.83
N ALA A 257 -1.03 -5.70 -9.02
CA ALA A 257 -1.28 -5.02 -10.28
C ALA A 257 -2.79 -4.92 -10.58
N ARG A 258 -3.55 -5.99 -10.34
CA ARG A 258 -5.02 -5.96 -10.48
C ARG A 258 -5.70 -4.92 -9.59
N GLU A 259 -5.16 -4.63 -8.41
CA GLU A 259 -5.71 -3.56 -7.55
C GLU A 259 -5.36 -2.17 -8.09
N TYR A 260 -4.17 -2.00 -8.70
CA TYR A 260 -3.82 -0.77 -9.41
C TYR A 260 -4.65 -0.57 -10.68
N GLU A 261 -4.92 -1.61 -11.46
CA GLU A 261 -5.81 -1.55 -12.62
C GLU A 261 -7.20 -1.04 -12.22
N LYS A 262 -7.80 -1.61 -11.18
CA LYS A 262 -9.11 -1.14 -10.65
C LYS A 262 -9.06 0.34 -10.23
N LEU A 263 -7.94 0.78 -9.66
CA LEU A 263 -7.77 2.18 -9.29
C LEU A 263 -7.74 3.08 -10.53
N TYR A 264 -7.02 2.69 -11.56
CA TYR A 264 -6.90 3.45 -12.81
C TYR A 264 -8.23 3.48 -13.59
N ASP A 265 -8.92 2.36 -13.70
CA ASP A 265 -10.26 2.29 -14.31
C ASP A 265 -11.25 3.21 -13.60
N GLY A 266 -11.25 3.18 -12.27
CA GLY A 266 -12.07 4.09 -11.47
C GLY A 266 -11.75 5.57 -11.70
N LEU A 267 -10.48 5.93 -11.93
CA LEU A 267 -10.06 7.30 -12.24
C LEU A 267 -10.52 7.73 -13.65
N ILE A 268 -10.41 6.84 -14.64
CA ILE A 268 -10.87 7.09 -16.02
C ILE A 268 -12.37 7.34 -16.02
N GLU A 269 -13.15 6.51 -15.31
CA GLU A 269 -14.60 6.69 -15.19
C GLU A 269 -14.97 7.98 -14.44
N GLU A 270 -14.24 8.33 -13.38
CA GLU A 270 -14.46 9.57 -12.61
C GLU A 270 -14.23 10.80 -13.49
N GLU A 271 -13.15 10.79 -14.27
CA GLU A 271 -12.83 11.88 -15.20
C GLU A 271 -13.85 11.98 -16.36
N ALA A 272 -14.30 10.86 -16.88
CA ALA A 272 -15.36 10.85 -17.88
C ALA A 272 -16.66 11.47 -17.35
N ARG A 273 -17.07 11.09 -16.14
CA ARG A 273 -18.25 11.67 -15.47
C ARG A 273 -18.08 13.17 -15.21
N ARG A 274 -16.88 13.58 -14.82
CA ARG A 274 -16.57 15.01 -14.58
C ARG A 274 -16.68 15.83 -15.87
N LYS A 275 -16.11 15.35 -16.99
CA LYS A 275 -16.17 16.01 -18.29
C LYS A 275 -17.63 16.13 -18.76
N GLU A 276 -18.42 15.08 -18.63
CA GLU A 276 -19.83 15.10 -19.01
C GLU A 276 -20.64 16.08 -18.14
N ALA A 277 -20.39 16.15 -16.83
CA ALA A 277 -21.06 17.11 -15.94
C ALA A 277 -20.72 18.55 -16.32
N ILE A 278 -19.46 18.85 -16.65
CA ILE A 278 -19.04 20.18 -17.13
C ILE A 278 -19.75 20.53 -18.47
N ARG A 279 -19.80 19.59 -19.41
CA ARG A 279 -20.48 19.76 -20.69
C ARG A 279 -21.97 20.06 -20.52
N LEU A 280 -22.65 19.31 -19.65
CA LEU A 280 -24.06 19.52 -19.35
C LEU A 280 -24.31 20.88 -18.68
N GLN A 281 -23.43 21.28 -17.78
CA GLN A 281 -23.52 22.61 -17.14
C GLN A 281 -23.34 23.73 -18.16
N GLN A 282 -22.33 23.65 -19.02
CA GLN A 282 -22.11 24.63 -20.09
C GLN A 282 -23.30 24.73 -21.06
N ALA A 283 -23.85 23.54 -21.45
CA ALA A 283 -25.05 23.51 -22.31
C ALA A 283 -26.25 24.16 -21.64
N ARG A 284 -26.44 23.94 -20.33
CA ARG A 284 -27.52 24.58 -19.56
C ARG A 284 -27.34 26.11 -19.49
N GLU A 285 -26.15 26.59 -19.18
CA GLU A 285 -25.82 28.01 -19.13
C GLU A 285 -26.05 28.70 -20.51
N ALA A 286 -25.65 28.05 -21.58
CA ALA A 286 -25.89 28.50 -22.95
C ALA A 286 -27.39 28.57 -23.28
N ALA A 287 -28.16 27.54 -22.89
CA ALA A 287 -29.61 27.51 -23.10
C ALA A 287 -30.33 28.61 -22.28
N GLU A 288 -29.94 28.84 -21.04
CA GLU A 288 -30.47 29.91 -20.20
C GLU A 288 -30.16 31.33 -20.79
N ALA A 289 -28.96 31.51 -21.35
CA ALA A 289 -28.57 32.75 -22.01
C ALA A 289 -29.40 32.98 -23.29
N ALA A 290 -29.54 31.92 -24.13
CA ALA A 290 -30.39 32.01 -25.34
C ALA A 290 -31.86 32.27 -25.02
N LEU A 291 -32.40 31.69 -23.93
CA LEU A 291 -33.77 31.98 -23.48
C LEU A 291 -33.98 33.45 -23.11
N LYS A 292 -33.04 34.01 -22.33
CA LYS A 292 -33.09 35.45 -21.97
C LYS A 292 -33.02 36.35 -23.19
N GLU A 293 -32.22 36.01 -24.18
CA GLU A 293 -32.11 36.76 -25.42
C GLU A 293 -33.40 36.66 -26.25
N ALA A 294 -34.02 35.51 -26.31
CA ALA A 294 -35.31 35.28 -26.97
C ALA A 294 -36.46 36.05 -26.25
N GLU A 295 -36.49 36.06 -24.93
CA GLU A 295 -37.45 36.81 -24.13
C GLU A 295 -37.33 38.34 -24.39
N LYS A 296 -36.08 38.86 -24.44
CA LYS A 296 -35.80 40.28 -24.77
C LYS A 296 -36.24 40.62 -26.20
N ALA A 297 -35.99 39.74 -27.17
CA ALA A 297 -36.42 39.90 -28.55
C ALA A 297 -37.96 39.90 -28.68
N LEU A 298 -38.63 39.03 -27.94
CA LEU A 298 -40.09 38.96 -27.89
C LEU A 298 -40.71 40.23 -27.30
N GLU A 299 -40.12 40.75 -26.24
CA GLU A 299 -40.55 41.98 -25.59
C GLU A 299 -40.44 43.18 -26.55
N LEU A 300 -39.30 43.26 -27.28
CA LEU A 300 -39.09 44.30 -28.32
C LEU A 300 -40.10 44.16 -29.46
N ALA A 301 -40.38 42.94 -29.91
CA ALA A 301 -41.39 42.70 -30.96
C ALA A 301 -42.80 43.13 -30.52
N LYS A 302 -43.21 42.83 -29.27
CA LYS A 302 -44.49 43.26 -28.72
C LYS A 302 -44.60 44.78 -28.66
N ARG A 303 -43.55 45.48 -28.22
CA ARG A 303 -43.51 46.96 -28.22
C ARG A 303 -43.60 47.53 -29.61
N ALA A 304 -42.95 46.94 -30.61
CA ALA A 304 -43.03 47.39 -32.00
C ALA A 304 -44.44 47.15 -32.57
N GLU A 305 -45.09 46.03 -32.26
CA GLU A 305 -46.47 45.74 -32.65
C GLU A 305 -47.45 46.74 -32.03
N GLU A 306 -47.34 47.04 -30.73
CA GLU A 306 -48.17 48.06 -30.05
C GLU A 306 -47.99 49.43 -30.69
N LYS A 307 -46.72 49.82 -31.01
CA LYS A 307 -46.42 51.09 -31.69
C LYS A 307 -47.06 51.14 -33.09
N ALA A 308 -47.03 50.05 -33.84
CA ALA A 308 -47.66 49.91 -35.15
C ALA A 308 -49.21 50.01 -35.08
N ILE A 309 -49.84 49.35 -34.09
CA ILE A 309 -51.28 49.45 -33.83
C ILE A 309 -51.73 50.90 -33.47
N ARG A 310 -51.01 51.58 -32.60
CA ARG A 310 -51.27 52.97 -32.24
C ARG A 310 -51.20 53.88 -33.49
N LYS A 311 -50.17 53.69 -34.32
CA LYS A 311 -50.02 54.49 -35.58
C LYS A 311 -51.15 54.18 -36.56
N PHE A 312 -51.67 52.99 -36.64
CA PHE A 312 -52.78 52.61 -37.53
C PHE A 312 -54.16 53.07 -37.05
N SER A 313 -54.32 53.19 -35.74
CA SER A 313 -55.60 53.61 -35.10
C SER A 313 -55.77 55.09 -34.97
N GLY A 314 -54.85 55.94 -35.50
CA GLY A 314 -55.02 57.40 -35.59
C GLY A 314 -54.94 58.08 -34.22
N ILE A 315 -54.39 57.52 -33.19
CA ILE A 315 -54.16 58.12 -31.89
C ILE A 315 -52.74 58.70 -31.94
N GLU A 316 -52.56 59.88 -32.43
CA GLU A 316 -51.31 60.67 -32.31
C GLU A 316 -51.32 61.32 -30.95
N ASP A 317 -50.46 60.93 -30.04
CA ASP A 317 -50.10 61.64 -28.82
C ASP A 317 -48.94 62.58 -29.14
N GLU A 318 -49.26 63.93 -29.23
CA GLU A 318 -48.30 64.99 -29.51
C GLU A 318 -47.35 65.31 -28.33
N THR A 319 -46.83 64.40 -27.60
CA THR A 319 -45.94 64.77 -26.48
C THR A 319 -44.82 63.72 -26.24
N GLU A 320 -43.93 63.41 -27.18
CA GLU A 320 -42.71 62.67 -26.81
C GLU A 320 -41.48 62.88 -27.73
N ASP A 321 -41.45 63.92 -28.56
CA ASP A 321 -40.39 64.13 -29.56
C ASP A 321 -39.23 65.03 -29.12
N GLU A 322 -39.19 65.50 -27.87
CA GLU A 322 -38.11 66.44 -27.40
C GLU A 322 -37.17 65.83 -26.32
N ARG A 323 -37.29 64.53 -25.97
CA ARG A 323 -36.44 63.95 -24.94
C ARG A 323 -35.48 62.81 -25.42
N THR A 324 -35.48 62.43 -26.67
CA THR A 324 -34.65 61.32 -27.20
C THR A 324 -33.41 61.74 -27.96
N GLU A 325 -33.25 63.04 -28.26
CA GLU A 325 -32.07 63.58 -29.00
C GLU A 325 -30.82 63.86 -28.14
N THR A 326 -30.95 63.87 -26.79
CA THR A 326 -29.80 64.13 -25.89
C THR A 326 -29.18 62.91 -25.24
N ALA A 327 -29.70 61.71 -25.53
CA ALA A 327 -29.17 60.47 -24.91
C ALA A 327 -28.31 59.60 -25.85
N GLU A 328 -28.18 59.94 -27.12
CA GLU A 328 -27.39 59.12 -28.11
C GLU A 328 -25.95 59.57 -28.35
N VAL A 329 -25.47 60.64 -27.67
CA VAL A 329 -24.11 61.18 -27.89
C VAL A 329 -23.08 60.74 -26.84
N GLU A 330 -23.45 59.97 -25.82
CA GLU A 330 -22.52 59.55 -24.80
C GLU A 330 -22.20 58.01 -24.79
N ALA A 331 -22.61 57.26 -25.79
CA ALA A 331 -22.42 55.79 -25.80
C ALA A 331 -21.37 55.30 -26.82
N ASP A 332 -20.44 56.16 -27.26
CA ASP A 332 -19.28 55.71 -28.06
C ASP A 332 -17.95 55.85 -27.27
N LYS A 333 -17.82 55.08 -26.20
CA LYS A 333 -16.54 54.70 -25.64
C LYS A 333 -16.50 53.19 -25.58
N THR A 334 -15.91 52.60 -26.61
CA THR A 334 -15.47 51.20 -26.64
C THR A 334 -14.75 50.81 -25.37
N PRO A 335 -15.17 49.79 -24.65
CA PRO A 335 -14.36 49.22 -23.60
C PRO A 335 -13.14 48.51 -24.26
N GLU A 336 -11.99 48.91 -23.79
CA GLU A 336 -10.70 48.30 -24.06
C GLU A 336 -10.78 46.78 -23.88
N ALA A 337 -10.34 46.04 -24.89
CA ALA A 337 -10.37 44.60 -24.92
C ALA A 337 -9.67 44.03 -23.69
N ALA A 338 -10.36 43.18 -22.94
CA ALA A 338 -9.77 42.34 -21.94
C ALA A 338 -8.74 41.42 -22.60
N PRO A 339 -7.57 41.13 -21.99
CA PRO A 339 -6.57 40.28 -22.56
C PRO A 339 -7.17 38.85 -22.74
N GLU A 340 -6.97 38.31 -23.92
CA GLU A 340 -7.26 36.90 -24.23
C GLU A 340 -6.54 36.04 -23.22
N PRO A 341 -7.13 34.94 -22.75
CA PRO A 341 -6.44 34.00 -21.92
C PRO A 341 -5.34 33.30 -22.78
N GLU A 342 -4.09 33.39 -22.33
CA GLU A 342 -2.98 32.65 -22.90
C GLU A 342 -3.38 31.17 -23.06
N GLU A 343 -3.41 30.68 -24.27
CA GLU A 343 -3.49 29.26 -24.59
C GLU A 343 -2.22 28.59 -24.04
N VAL A 344 -2.36 27.97 -22.87
CA VAL A 344 -1.39 26.97 -22.42
C VAL A 344 -1.61 25.74 -23.32
N THR A 345 -0.89 25.70 -24.43
CA THR A 345 -0.75 24.50 -25.24
C THR A 345 0.04 23.47 -24.41
N GLU A 346 -0.67 22.66 -23.67
CA GLU A 346 -0.15 21.42 -23.12
C GLU A 346 0.01 20.46 -24.29
N VAL A 347 1.26 20.28 -24.72
CA VAL A 347 1.65 19.31 -25.74
C VAL A 347 1.34 17.91 -25.18
N LEU A 348 0.24 17.35 -25.60
CA LEU A 348 -0.07 15.93 -25.39
C LEU A 348 0.89 15.11 -26.27
N GLU A 349 1.92 14.56 -25.64
CA GLU A 349 2.75 13.53 -26.27
C GLU A 349 1.87 12.32 -26.61
N THR A 350 1.96 11.88 -27.86
CA THR A 350 1.21 10.72 -28.35
C THR A 350 1.81 9.44 -27.78
N PRO A 351 1.03 8.34 -27.62
CA PRO A 351 1.51 7.08 -27.07
C PRO A 351 2.68 6.41 -27.80
N GLU A 352 3.06 6.89 -28.98
CA GLU A 352 4.21 6.40 -29.75
C GLU A 352 5.54 7.00 -29.29
N GLU A 353 5.58 8.25 -28.81
CA GLU A 353 6.81 8.89 -28.34
C GLU A 353 7.29 8.35 -26.99
N ALA A 354 6.38 7.86 -26.16
CA ALA A 354 6.73 7.22 -24.88
C ALA A 354 7.49 5.88 -25.03
N LYS A 355 7.42 5.23 -26.19
CA LYS A 355 8.16 3.98 -26.45
C LYS A 355 9.63 4.19 -26.82
N GLU A 356 9.99 5.34 -27.32
CA GLU A 356 11.36 5.62 -27.77
C GLU A 356 12.29 6.03 -26.62
N VAL A 357 11.75 6.57 -25.53
CA VAL A 357 12.53 6.99 -24.35
C VAL A 357 12.96 5.80 -23.49
N VAL A 358 12.18 4.72 -23.47
CA VAL A 358 12.48 3.52 -22.66
C VAL A 358 13.59 2.66 -23.28
N THR A 359 13.87 2.81 -24.58
CA THR A 359 14.90 2.02 -25.27
C THR A 359 16.31 2.60 -25.20
N LYS A 360 16.49 3.84 -24.70
CA LYS A 360 17.80 4.52 -24.62
C LYS A 360 18.46 4.48 -23.24
N ALA A 361 17.85 3.89 -22.23
CA ALA A 361 18.42 3.77 -20.88
C ALA A 361 18.94 2.34 -20.61
N LYS A 362 19.93 1.87 -21.37
CA LYS A 362 20.81 0.77 -20.94
C LYS A 362 22.10 1.36 -20.38
N PRO A 363 22.52 1.00 -19.17
CA PRO A 363 23.84 1.39 -18.66
C PRO A 363 24.93 0.62 -19.43
N GLU A 364 25.96 1.34 -19.88
CA GLU A 364 27.19 0.75 -20.39
C GLU A 364 27.89 0.03 -19.24
N GLU A 365 28.15 -1.26 -19.41
CA GLU A 365 29.12 -2.00 -18.63
C GLU A 365 30.49 -1.40 -18.88
N LYS A 366 31.16 -0.95 -17.82
CA LYS A 366 32.62 -0.75 -17.83
C LYS A 366 33.26 -1.84 -17.01
N GLU A 367 34.29 -2.40 -17.64
CA GLU A 367 35.25 -3.40 -17.17
C GLU A 367 35.71 -3.24 -15.70
#